data_ce122aecbe83bf4432a4d0903525132d
#
_entry.id   ce122aecbe83bf4432a4d0903525132d
#
_cell.length_a   1.000
_cell.length_b   1.000
_cell.length_c   1.000
_cell.angle_alpha   90.00
_cell.angle_beta   90.00
_cell.angle_gamma   90.00
#
_symmetry.space_group_name_H-M   'P 1'
#
loop_
_entity.id
_entity.type
_entity.pdbx_description
1 polymer ?
#
loop_
_entity_poly.entity_id
_entity_poly.type
_entity_poly.pdbx_seq_one_letter_code
_entity_poly.pdbx_strand_id
1 'polypeptide(L)'
;TIFSKIAAGEISSYKCAENEQFYAFLDIDQVTKGHTLVVPRKEVDYIFDMDDDELAAFEVFAKKVARAIKTVFPCKKVAQVVLGLEVNHAHIHLLPMNSEADVNFKHHVQVEAEEQKEIAEKIFKAFQELE
;
A
#
# COMPACT_ATOMS: atom_id res chain seq x y z
N THR A 1 -8.44 -11.27 9.48
CA THR A 1 -7.86 -11.59 8.15
C THR A 1 -6.34 -11.62 8.23
N ILE A 2 -5.71 -12.06 7.16
CA ILE A 2 -4.25 -12.02 7.07
C ILE A 2 -3.75 -10.56 7.17
N PHE A 3 -4.50 -9.60 6.61
CA PHE A 3 -4.12 -8.19 6.69
C PHE A 3 -4.29 -7.62 8.10
N SER A 4 -5.29 -8.08 8.86
CA SER A 4 -5.41 -7.71 10.28
C SER A 4 -4.19 -8.16 11.06
N LYS A 5 -3.73 -9.37 10.80
CA LYS A 5 -2.57 -9.96 11.48
C LYS A 5 -1.29 -9.24 11.10
N ILE A 6 -1.15 -8.86 9.84
CA ILE A 6 -0.01 -8.07 9.37
C ILE A 6 0.01 -6.71 10.06
N ALA A 7 -1.13 -6.01 10.08
CA ALA A 7 -1.22 -4.69 10.70
C ALA A 7 -0.98 -4.74 12.22
N ALA A 8 -1.33 -5.85 12.87
CA ALA A 8 -1.11 -6.06 14.29
C ALA A 8 0.31 -6.54 14.62
N GLY A 9 1.13 -6.84 13.61
CA GLY A 9 2.50 -7.32 13.81
C GLY A 9 2.61 -8.82 14.08
N GLU A 10 1.50 -9.57 13.95
CA GLU A 10 1.50 -11.02 14.17
C GLU A 10 2.14 -11.77 13.00
N ILE A 11 2.07 -11.20 11.80
CA ILE A 11 2.73 -11.72 10.60
C ILE A 11 3.68 -10.64 10.13
N SER A 12 4.92 -10.99 9.82
CA SER A 12 5.92 -10.03 9.36
C SER A 12 5.55 -9.49 7.98
N SER A 13 5.96 -8.25 7.72
CA SER A 13 5.71 -7.56 6.46
C SER A 13 6.83 -6.54 6.21
N TYR A 14 6.88 -6.02 4.99
CA TYR A 14 7.78 -4.91 4.66
C TYR A 14 7.01 -3.61 4.87
N LYS A 15 7.05 -3.10 6.09
CA LYS A 15 6.28 -1.92 6.50
C LYS A 15 6.75 -0.67 5.76
N CYS A 16 5.80 0.06 5.19
CA CYS A 16 6.05 1.32 4.48
C CYS A 16 5.54 2.53 5.25
N ALA A 17 4.48 2.39 6.03
CA ALA A 17 3.88 3.50 6.77
C ALA A 17 2.90 2.97 7.80
N GLU A 18 2.60 3.78 8.82
CA GLU A 18 1.55 3.43 9.77
C GLU A 18 1.11 4.65 10.56
N ASN A 19 -0.10 4.58 11.08
CA ASN A 19 -0.59 5.44 12.13
C ASN A 19 -1.54 4.62 13.02
N GLU A 20 -2.31 5.26 13.86
CA GLU A 20 -3.20 4.55 14.79
C GLU A 20 -4.31 3.77 14.09
N GLN A 21 -4.75 4.21 12.91
CA GLN A 21 -5.90 3.64 12.19
C GLN A 21 -5.51 2.78 11.00
N PHE A 22 -4.34 3.04 10.38
CA PHE A 22 -3.98 2.46 9.09
C PHE A 22 -2.56 1.93 9.07
N TYR A 23 -2.32 1.02 8.12
CA TYR A 23 -1.02 0.38 7.96
C TYR A 23 -0.74 0.21 6.47
N ALA A 24 0.51 0.40 6.06
CA ALA A 24 0.92 0.21 4.67
C ALA A 24 2.16 -0.66 4.61
N PHE A 25 2.16 -1.58 3.66
CA PHE A 25 3.26 -2.54 3.48
C PHE A 25 3.37 -2.93 2.00
N LEU A 26 4.55 -3.40 1.60
CA LEU A 26 4.74 -3.84 0.22
C LEU A 26 3.97 -5.12 -0.05
N ASP A 27 3.37 -5.20 -1.25
CA ASP A 27 2.89 -6.46 -1.78
C ASP A 27 4.12 -7.29 -2.13
N ILE A 28 4.19 -8.53 -1.66
CA ILE A 28 5.33 -9.40 -1.95
C ILE A 28 5.31 -9.88 -3.40
N ASP A 29 4.16 -9.82 -4.05
CA ASP A 29 3.97 -10.20 -5.45
C ASP A 29 3.64 -8.93 -6.26
N GLN A 30 4.65 -8.11 -6.47
CA GLN A 30 4.48 -6.75 -6.98
C GLN A 30 4.10 -6.72 -8.46
N VAL A 31 3.10 -5.91 -8.80
CA VAL A 31 2.70 -5.65 -10.19
C VAL A 31 3.68 -4.67 -10.83
N THR A 32 4.04 -3.63 -10.10
CA THR A 32 5.16 -2.75 -10.44
C THR A 32 6.05 -2.62 -9.20
N LYS A 33 7.32 -2.33 -9.42
CA LYS A 33 8.26 -2.21 -8.30
C LYS A 33 7.85 -1.03 -7.41
N GLY A 34 7.63 -1.32 -6.14
CA GLY A 34 7.12 -0.35 -5.18
C GLY A 34 5.63 -0.48 -4.91
N HIS A 35 4.98 -1.47 -5.51
CA HIS A 35 3.57 -1.78 -5.27
C HIS A 35 3.30 -1.95 -3.77
N THR A 36 2.51 -1.06 -3.22
CA THR A 36 2.23 -0.99 -1.79
C THR A 36 0.75 -1.20 -1.54
N LEU A 37 0.43 -1.87 -0.45
CA LEU A 37 -0.95 -2.06 0.01
C LEU A 37 -1.20 -1.18 1.23
N VAL A 38 -2.35 -0.53 1.26
CA VAL A 38 -2.78 0.32 2.38
C VAL A 38 -4.05 -0.29 2.95
N VAL A 39 -4.06 -0.58 4.24
CA VAL A 39 -5.18 -1.25 4.90
C VAL A 39 -5.61 -0.50 6.15
N PRO A 40 -6.92 -0.50 6.48
CA PRO A 40 -7.36 -0.10 7.81
C PRO A 40 -7.02 -1.22 8.80
N ARG A 41 -6.67 -0.85 10.03
CA ARG A 41 -6.44 -1.86 11.08
C ARG A 41 -7.73 -2.56 11.46
N LYS A 42 -8.84 -1.82 11.42
CA LYS A 42 -10.18 -2.36 11.63
C LYS A 42 -10.57 -3.24 10.44
N GLU A 43 -11.16 -4.40 10.71
CA GLU A 43 -11.62 -5.29 9.64
C GLU A 43 -12.89 -4.73 8.99
N VAL A 44 -12.78 -4.34 7.73
CA VAL A 44 -13.89 -3.94 6.87
C VAL A 44 -13.63 -4.62 5.53
N ASP A 45 -14.56 -5.46 5.10
CA ASP A 45 -14.39 -6.19 3.84
C ASP A 45 -14.48 -5.26 2.63
N TYR A 46 -15.52 -4.46 2.58
CA TYR A 46 -15.85 -3.62 1.42
C TYR A 46 -15.61 -2.16 1.75
N ILE A 47 -14.76 -1.52 0.95
CA ILE A 47 -14.34 -0.14 1.21
C ILE A 47 -15.55 0.82 1.30
N PHE A 48 -16.61 0.57 0.50
CA PHE A 48 -17.77 1.45 0.51
C PHE A 48 -18.72 1.21 1.69
N ASP A 49 -18.40 0.27 2.56
CA ASP A 49 -19.10 0.10 3.84
C ASP A 49 -18.42 0.89 4.97
N MET A 50 -17.29 1.54 4.69
CA MET A 50 -16.62 2.39 5.68
C MET A 50 -17.44 3.66 5.91
N ASP A 51 -17.45 4.14 7.16
CA ASP A 51 -18.07 5.44 7.49
C ASP A 51 -17.34 6.54 6.73
N ASP A 52 -18.06 7.62 6.44
CA ASP A 52 -17.50 8.75 5.68
C ASP A 52 -16.20 9.29 6.29
N ASP A 53 -16.18 9.46 7.61
CA ASP A 53 -14.99 9.99 8.30
C ASP A 53 -13.83 9.01 8.22
N GLU A 54 -14.10 7.72 8.36
CA GLU A 54 -13.06 6.69 8.24
C GLU A 54 -12.53 6.61 6.81
N LEU A 55 -13.44 6.65 5.84
CA LEU A 55 -13.06 6.61 4.42
C LEU A 55 -12.21 7.81 4.05
N ALA A 56 -12.60 9.00 4.51
CA ALA A 56 -11.83 10.22 4.27
C ALA A 56 -10.42 10.10 4.88
N ALA A 57 -10.32 9.63 6.12
CA ALA A 57 -9.04 9.46 6.80
C ALA A 57 -8.17 8.41 6.07
N PHE A 58 -8.79 7.33 5.59
CA PHE A 58 -8.13 6.27 4.85
C PHE A 58 -7.51 6.83 3.56
N GLU A 59 -8.30 7.59 2.80
CA GLU A 59 -7.84 8.18 1.55
C GLU A 59 -6.72 9.21 1.78
N VAL A 60 -6.83 10.02 2.83
CA VAL A 60 -5.78 11.00 3.16
C VAL A 60 -4.47 10.29 3.55
N PHE A 61 -4.56 9.20 4.31
CA PHE A 61 -3.39 8.39 4.63
C PHE A 61 -2.78 7.80 3.36
N ALA A 62 -3.59 7.24 2.47
CA ALA A 62 -3.14 6.69 1.20
C ALA A 62 -2.44 7.74 0.34
N LYS A 63 -2.96 8.97 0.32
CA LYS A 63 -2.34 10.08 -0.39
C LYS A 63 -0.92 10.33 0.11
N LYS A 64 -0.74 10.33 1.44
CA LYS A 64 0.58 10.55 2.04
C LYS A 64 1.54 9.41 1.68
N VAL A 65 1.06 8.17 1.71
CA VAL A 65 1.86 7.00 1.30
C VAL A 65 2.24 7.12 -0.18
N ALA A 66 1.28 7.48 -1.04
CA ALA A 66 1.53 7.65 -2.48
C ALA A 66 2.61 8.72 -2.73
N ARG A 67 2.59 9.82 -1.98
CA ARG A 67 3.62 10.86 -2.09
C ARG A 67 4.98 10.35 -1.67
N ALA A 68 5.03 9.54 -0.62
CA ALA A 68 6.28 8.91 -0.19
C ALA A 68 6.82 7.97 -1.27
N ILE A 69 5.95 7.17 -1.88
CA ILE A 69 6.32 6.27 -2.98
C ILE A 69 6.91 7.08 -4.13
N LYS A 70 6.25 8.17 -4.51
CA LYS A 70 6.70 9.00 -5.63
C LYS A 70 8.06 9.67 -5.35
N THR A 71 8.37 9.93 -4.10
CA THR A 71 9.68 10.46 -3.70
C THR A 71 10.78 9.42 -3.94
N VAL A 72 10.47 8.15 -3.72
CA VAL A 72 11.44 7.05 -3.85
C VAL A 72 11.57 6.60 -5.31
N PHE A 73 10.45 6.57 -6.05
CA PHE A 73 10.41 6.07 -7.43
C PHE A 73 10.12 7.21 -8.41
N PRO A 74 11.02 7.44 -9.40
CA PRO A 74 10.76 8.45 -10.43
C PRO A 74 9.71 7.94 -11.41
N CYS A 75 8.45 8.08 -11.06
CA CYS A 75 7.33 7.65 -11.88
C CYS A 75 6.45 8.85 -12.26
N LYS A 76 5.66 8.70 -13.31
CA LYS A 76 4.77 9.78 -13.76
C LYS A 76 3.66 10.01 -12.75
N LYS A 77 3.05 8.92 -12.27
CA LYS A 77 1.98 8.96 -11.27
C LYS A 77 2.00 7.69 -10.45
N VAL A 78 1.32 7.73 -9.32
CA VAL A 78 1.01 6.54 -8.54
C VAL A 78 -0.47 6.22 -8.78
N ALA A 79 -0.75 5.04 -9.30
CA ALA A 79 -2.12 4.58 -9.51
C ALA A 79 -2.71 4.11 -8.21
N GLN A 80 -4.00 4.32 -8.02
CA GLN A 80 -4.74 3.80 -6.89
C GLN A 80 -5.84 2.88 -7.40
N VAL A 81 -5.85 1.64 -6.89
CA VAL A 81 -6.81 0.62 -7.32
C VAL A 81 -7.36 -0.09 -6.08
N VAL A 82 -8.66 -0.33 -6.07
CA VAL A 82 -9.32 -1.12 -5.01
C VAL A 82 -10.06 -2.26 -5.66
N LEU A 83 -9.71 -3.50 -5.31
CA LEU A 83 -10.37 -4.70 -5.82
C LEU A 83 -11.01 -5.49 -4.68
N GLY A 84 -10.20 -6.12 -3.82
CA GLY A 84 -10.70 -6.73 -2.59
C GLY A 84 -11.41 -8.05 -2.71
N LEU A 85 -11.25 -8.78 -3.81
CA LEU A 85 -11.93 -10.06 -4.00
C LEU A 85 -11.17 -11.26 -3.43
N GLU A 86 -9.83 -11.19 -3.39
CA GLU A 86 -9.01 -12.31 -2.90
C GLU A 86 -8.87 -12.32 -1.38
N VAL A 87 -8.79 -11.15 -0.76
CA VAL A 87 -8.72 -11.01 0.69
C VAL A 87 -9.88 -10.14 1.14
N ASN A 88 -10.71 -10.65 2.04
CA ASN A 88 -11.91 -9.95 2.54
C ASN A 88 -11.56 -8.91 3.60
N HIS A 89 -10.73 -7.98 3.21
CA HIS A 89 -10.27 -6.85 4.03
C HIS A 89 -9.96 -5.72 3.06
N ALA A 90 -10.67 -4.62 3.17
CA ALA A 90 -10.52 -3.49 2.26
C ALA A 90 -9.07 -3.06 2.17
N HIS A 91 -8.56 -2.93 0.96
CA HIS A 91 -7.18 -2.49 0.76
C HIS A 91 -7.05 -1.70 -0.53
N ILE A 92 -6.22 -0.66 -0.45
CA ILE A 92 -5.88 0.19 -1.59
C ILE A 92 -4.54 -0.29 -2.12
N HIS A 93 -4.50 -0.58 -3.42
CA HIS A 93 -3.25 -0.82 -4.13
C HIS A 93 -2.69 0.51 -4.62
N LEU A 94 -1.44 0.81 -4.29
CA LEU A 94 -0.72 1.97 -4.80
C LEU A 94 0.43 1.46 -5.67
N LEU A 95 0.44 1.87 -6.94
CA LEU A 95 1.39 1.34 -7.92
C LEU A 95 2.08 2.48 -8.67
N PRO A 96 3.40 2.61 -8.56
CA PRO A 96 4.13 3.53 -9.44
C PRO A 96 3.88 3.13 -10.89
N MET A 97 3.56 4.10 -11.75
CA MET A 97 3.33 3.81 -13.17
C MET A 97 3.86 4.92 -14.06
N ASN A 98 4.24 4.54 -15.27
CA ASN A 98 4.64 5.45 -16.33
C ASN A 98 3.71 5.35 -17.53
N SER A 99 2.90 4.29 -17.60
CA SER A 99 1.84 4.11 -18.59
C SER A 99 0.71 3.31 -17.94
N GLU A 100 -0.49 3.41 -18.50
CA GLU A 100 -1.64 2.68 -17.98
C GLU A 100 -1.45 1.16 -18.12
N ALA A 101 -0.70 0.72 -19.11
CA ALA A 101 -0.40 -0.69 -19.30
C ALA A 101 0.40 -1.30 -18.13
N ASP A 102 1.09 -0.48 -17.34
CA ASP A 102 1.84 -0.95 -16.18
C ASP A 102 0.92 -1.55 -15.12
N VAL A 103 -0.35 -1.11 -15.06
CA VAL A 103 -1.32 -1.57 -14.08
C VAL A 103 -2.05 -2.79 -14.62
N ASN A 104 -1.37 -3.92 -14.61
CA ASN A 104 -1.90 -5.19 -15.10
C ASN A 104 -1.68 -6.26 -14.02
N PHE A 105 -2.75 -6.60 -13.31
CA PHE A 105 -2.68 -7.52 -12.17
C PHE A 105 -2.41 -8.97 -12.56
N LYS A 106 -2.36 -9.27 -13.86
CA LYS A 106 -1.96 -10.59 -14.36
C LYS A 106 -0.45 -10.68 -14.61
N HIS A 107 0.26 -9.56 -14.47
CA HIS A 107 1.68 -9.47 -14.73
C HIS A 107 2.39 -8.98 -13.46
N HIS A 108 3.43 -9.69 -13.06
CA HIS A 108 4.16 -9.36 -11.84
C HIS A 108 5.66 -9.24 -12.13
N VAL A 109 6.34 -8.39 -11.36
CA VAL A 109 7.78 -8.23 -11.46
C VAL A 109 8.45 -8.99 -10.31
N GLN A 110 9.65 -9.52 -10.58
CA GLN A 110 10.45 -10.18 -9.56
C GLN A 110 11.22 -9.12 -8.78
N VAL A 111 11.06 -9.14 -7.45
CA VAL A 111 11.81 -8.25 -6.56
C VAL A 111 12.36 -9.10 -5.42
N GLU A 112 13.68 -9.17 -5.31
CA GLU A 112 14.33 -9.95 -4.28
C GLU A 112 14.02 -9.44 -2.89
N ALA A 113 14.04 -10.32 -1.89
CA ALA A 113 13.69 -9.97 -0.51
C ALA A 113 14.51 -8.80 0.03
N GLU A 114 15.82 -8.80 -0.25
CA GLU A 114 16.70 -7.69 0.18
C GLU A 114 16.28 -6.37 -0.44
N GLU A 115 15.91 -6.38 -1.72
CA GLU A 115 15.45 -5.17 -2.39
C GLU A 115 14.09 -4.72 -1.86
N GLN A 116 13.20 -5.65 -1.56
CA GLN A 116 11.90 -5.31 -0.96
C GLN A 116 12.09 -4.61 0.38
N LYS A 117 13.01 -5.12 1.20
CA LYS A 117 13.33 -4.51 2.48
C LYS A 117 13.84 -3.08 2.31
N GLU A 118 14.77 -2.87 1.37
CA GLU A 118 15.33 -1.55 1.08
C GLU A 118 14.26 -0.57 0.59
N ILE A 119 13.39 -1.03 -0.31
CA ILE A 119 12.29 -0.22 -0.83
C ILE A 119 11.37 0.23 0.31
N ALA A 120 10.95 -0.71 1.15
CA ALA A 120 10.07 -0.41 2.27
C ALA A 120 10.69 0.60 3.23
N GLU A 121 11.98 0.42 3.55
CA GLU A 121 12.69 1.34 4.44
C GLU A 121 12.76 2.75 3.86
N LYS A 122 13.00 2.87 2.55
CA LYS A 122 13.04 4.17 1.88
C LYS A 122 11.67 4.86 1.87
N ILE A 123 10.61 4.09 1.62
CA ILE A 123 9.24 4.62 1.65
C ILE A 123 8.90 5.06 3.07
N PHE A 124 9.23 4.24 4.06
CA PHE A 124 8.96 4.56 5.46
C PHE A 124 9.64 5.86 5.88
N LYS A 125 10.91 6.01 5.52
CA LYS A 125 11.66 7.24 5.82
C LYS A 125 11.03 8.45 5.13
N ALA A 126 10.69 8.32 3.85
CA ALA A 126 10.04 9.38 3.09
C ALA A 126 8.70 9.76 3.71
N PHE A 127 7.92 8.75 4.13
CA PHE A 127 6.63 8.97 4.78
C PHE A 127 6.80 9.78 6.08
N GLN A 128 7.79 9.43 6.89
CA GLN A 128 8.04 10.15 8.15
C GLN A 128 8.50 11.59 7.94
N GLU A 129 9.16 11.88 6.83
CA GLU A 129 9.62 13.23 6.51
C GLU A 129 8.52 14.11 5.93
N LEU A 130 7.40 13.55 5.53
CA LEU A 130 6.24 14.30 5.06
C LEU A 130 5.39 14.79 6.24
N GLU A 131 5.01 16.03 6.20
CA GLU A 131 4.15 16.63 7.22
C GLU A 131 2.70 16.72 6.77
#